data_71732fe89ff275d19e41bece5144f6cf
#
_entry.id   71732fe89ff275d19e41bece5144f6cf
#
_cell.length_a   1.000
_cell.length_b   1.000
_cell.length_c   1.000
_cell.angle_alpha   90.00
_cell.angle_beta   90.00
_cell.angle_gamma   90.00
#
_symmetry.space_group_name_H-M   'P 1'
#
loop_
_entity.id
_entity.type
_entity.pdbx_description
1 polymer ?
#
loop_
_entity_poly.entity_id
_entity_poly.type
_entity_poly.pdbx_seq_one_letter_code
_entity_poly.pdbx_strand_id
1 'polypeptide(L)'
;MNVTVSHIRSALQECYPPREAANLSRIVCCEMLGHSHIDYYLGKDMILSPKDEKELESILFRLCNFEPIQYVQGTARFLGRTFRVAPGVLIPRPETEELVERMLEEVAPASRILDIGTGSGCIAVTLSKELPEAEV
;
A
#
# COMPACT_ATOMS: atom_id res chain seq x y z
N MET A 1 -18.43 -11.04 -14.85
CA MET A 1 -17.51 -11.46 -15.97
C MET A 1 -16.36 -12.27 -15.39
N ASN A 2 -15.89 -13.32 -16.08
CA ASN A 2 -14.66 -14.00 -15.68
C ASN A 2 -13.46 -13.14 -16.10
N VAL A 3 -12.71 -12.65 -15.14
CA VAL A 3 -11.50 -11.85 -15.38
C VAL A 3 -10.29 -12.70 -15.01
N THR A 4 -9.39 -12.86 -15.96
CA THR A 4 -8.14 -13.59 -15.73
C THR A 4 -7.08 -12.67 -15.15
N VAL A 5 -6.22 -13.21 -14.29
CA VAL A 5 -5.02 -12.52 -13.80
C VAL A 5 -4.16 -12.02 -14.98
N SER A 6 -4.09 -12.80 -16.07
CA SER A 6 -3.38 -12.42 -17.29
C SER A 6 -3.97 -11.18 -17.98
N HIS A 7 -5.28 -11.01 -17.96
CA HIS A 7 -5.95 -9.83 -18.51
C HIS A 7 -5.55 -8.55 -17.76
N ILE A 8 -5.62 -8.58 -16.42
CA ILE A 8 -5.21 -7.44 -15.58
C ILE A 8 -3.72 -7.12 -15.80
N ARG A 9 -2.87 -8.14 -15.83
CA ARG A 9 -1.43 -7.97 -16.08
C ARG A 9 -1.17 -7.36 -17.46
N SER A 10 -1.84 -7.84 -18.50
CA SER A 10 -1.68 -7.33 -19.87
C SER A 10 -2.11 -5.87 -19.97
N ALA A 11 -3.24 -5.49 -19.38
CA ALA A 11 -3.68 -4.09 -19.33
C ALA A 11 -2.65 -3.18 -18.66
N LEU A 12 -2.04 -3.63 -17.55
CA LEU A 12 -1.00 -2.87 -16.87
C LEU A 12 0.32 -2.83 -17.65
N GLN A 13 0.63 -3.84 -18.46
CA GLN A 13 1.83 -3.86 -19.32
C GLN A 13 1.80 -2.84 -20.47
N GLU A 14 0.64 -2.30 -20.78
CA GLU A 14 0.53 -1.19 -21.73
C GLU A 14 1.13 0.10 -21.17
N CYS A 15 1.18 0.24 -19.83
CA CYS A 15 1.58 1.45 -19.10
C CYS A 15 2.87 1.27 -18.29
N TYR A 16 3.21 0.04 -17.90
CA TYR A 16 4.31 -0.27 -16.99
C TYR A 16 5.25 -1.36 -17.53
N PRO A 17 6.52 -1.34 -17.12
CA PRO A 17 7.44 -2.44 -17.39
C PRO A 17 6.90 -3.78 -16.84
N PRO A 18 7.25 -4.93 -17.47
CA PRO A 18 6.67 -6.24 -17.11
C PRO A 18 6.76 -6.61 -15.62
N ARG A 19 7.88 -6.27 -14.97
CA ARG A 19 8.09 -6.58 -13.54
C ARG A 19 7.17 -5.75 -12.65
N GLU A 20 7.01 -4.48 -12.97
CA GLU A 20 6.14 -3.56 -12.22
C GLU A 20 4.67 -3.90 -12.44
N ALA A 21 4.26 -4.14 -13.69
CA ALA A 21 2.92 -4.60 -14.03
C ALA A 21 2.54 -5.90 -13.30
N ALA A 22 3.48 -6.85 -13.17
CA ALA A 22 3.24 -8.08 -12.43
C ALA A 22 3.02 -7.81 -10.92
N ASN A 23 3.81 -6.91 -10.32
CA ASN A 23 3.64 -6.54 -8.92
C ASN A 23 2.32 -5.80 -8.68
N LEU A 24 1.99 -4.82 -9.51
CA LEU A 24 0.72 -4.08 -9.44
C LEU A 24 -0.48 -5.03 -9.65
N SER A 25 -0.41 -5.95 -10.62
CA SER A 25 -1.45 -6.96 -10.85
C SER A 25 -1.68 -7.81 -9.60
N ARG A 26 -0.62 -8.24 -8.91
CA ARG A 26 -0.73 -9.00 -7.66
C ARG A 26 -1.43 -8.19 -6.56
N ILE A 27 -1.06 -6.94 -6.38
CA ILE A 27 -1.68 -6.05 -5.39
C ILE A 27 -3.17 -5.86 -5.72
N VAL A 28 -3.50 -5.55 -6.96
CA VAL A 28 -4.89 -5.36 -7.40
C VAL A 28 -5.71 -6.62 -7.17
N CYS A 29 -5.23 -7.78 -7.61
CA CYS A 29 -5.96 -9.03 -7.47
C CYS A 29 -6.10 -9.46 -6.01
N CYS A 30 -5.00 -9.49 -5.25
CA CYS A 30 -4.98 -10.11 -3.92
C CYS A 30 -5.37 -9.16 -2.80
N GLU A 31 -4.95 -7.90 -2.87
CA GLU A 31 -5.14 -6.96 -1.77
C GLU A 31 -6.38 -6.07 -1.94
N MET A 32 -6.80 -5.82 -3.19
CA MET A 32 -7.96 -4.96 -3.47
C MET A 32 -9.21 -5.76 -3.83
N LEU A 33 -9.08 -6.82 -4.65
CA LEU A 33 -10.21 -7.65 -5.09
C LEU A 33 -10.39 -8.94 -4.28
N GLY A 34 -9.52 -9.20 -3.30
CA GLY A 34 -9.65 -10.34 -2.38
C GLY A 34 -9.36 -11.71 -2.99
N HIS A 35 -8.68 -11.77 -4.14
CA HIS A 35 -8.26 -13.04 -4.72
C HIS A 35 -7.16 -13.69 -3.87
N SER A 36 -7.22 -15.01 -3.68
CA SER A 36 -6.19 -15.67 -2.88
C SER A 36 -4.82 -15.63 -3.58
N HIS A 37 -3.73 -15.49 -2.82
CA HIS A 37 -2.38 -15.55 -3.39
C HIS A 37 -2.10 -16.84 -4.13
N ILE A 38 -2.62 -17.98 -3.61
CA ILE A 38 -2.45 -19.30 -4.25
C ILE A 38 -3.13 -19.31 -5.61
N ASP A 39 -4.39 -18.86 -5.69
CA ASP A 39 -5.15 -18.85 -6.93
C ASP A 39 -4.56 -17.86 -7.95
N TYR A 40 -4.02 -16.72 -7.47
CA TYR A 40 -3.28 -15.77 -8.30
C TYR A 40 -2.07 -16.44 -8.99
N TYR A 41 -1.23 -17.16 -8.22
CA TYR A 41 -0.05 -17.83 -8.79
C TYR A 41 -0.40 -19.05 -9.64
N LEU A 42 -1.53 -19.69 -9.40
CA LEU A 42 -2.08 -20.75 -10.26
C LEU A 42 -2.75 -20.21 -11.52
N GLY A 43 -2.88 -18.89 -11.67
CA GLY A 43 -3.52 -18.26 -12.82
C GLY A 43 -5.02 -18.53 -12.93
N LYS A 44 -5.69 -18.82 -11.80
CA LYS A 44 -7.14 -19.06 -11.80
C LYS A 44 -7.91 -17.80 -12.09
N ASP A 45 -9.03 -17.96 -12.78
CA ASP A 45 -9.95 -16.87 -13.06
C ASP A 45 -10.65 -16.37 -11.80
N MET A 46 -10.91 -15.06 -11.77
CA MET A 46 -11.76 -14.43 -10.77
C MET A 46 -13.16 -14.22 -11.32
N ILE A 47 -14.16 -14.54 -10.52
CA ILE A 47 -15.55 -14.21 -10.81
C ILE A 47 -15.85 -12.91 -10.07
N LEU A 48 -15.90 -11.81 -10.81
CA LEU A 48 -16.18 -10.49 -10.26
C LEU A 48 -17.69 -10.20 -10.27
N SER A 49 -18.16 -9.54 -9.20
CA SER A 49 -19.48 -8.94 -9.21
C SER A 49 -19.50 -7.70 -10.15
N PRO A 50 -20.68 -7.25 -10.62
CA PRO A 50 -20.77 -6.01 -11.42
C PRO A 50 -20.21 -4.77 -10.72
N LYS A 51 -20.18 -4.77 -9.39
CA LYS A 51 -19.55 -3.72 -8.58
C LYS A 51 -18.03 -3.80 -8.68
N ASP A 52 -17.48 -5.00 -8.49
CA ASP A 52 -16.03 -5.22 -8.50
C ASP A 52 -15.44 -5.01 -9.92
N GLU A 53 -16.23 -5.29 -10.96
CA GLU A 53 -15.84 -4.98 -12.35
C GLU A 53 -15.64 -3.48 -12.56
N LYS A 54 -16.60 -2.66 -12.12
CA LYS A 54 -16.48 -1.18 -12.19
C LYS A 54 -15.33 -0.66 -11.34
N GLU A 55 -15.12 -1.26 -10.17
CA GLU A 55 -14.00 -0.92 -9.31
C GLU A 55 -12.68 -1.25 -9.99
N LEU A 56 -12.54 -2.43 -10.60
CA LEU A 56 -11.36 -2.81 -11.37
C LEU A 56 -11.08 -1.85 -12.53
N GLU A 57 -12.11 -1.48 -13.31
CA GLU A 57 -11.95 -0.50 -14.38
C GLU A 57 -11.42 0.84 -13.87
N SER A 58 -11.96 1.32 -12.75
CA SER A 58 -11.49 2.55 -12.10
C SER A 58 -10.04 2.44 -11.61
N ILE A 59 -9.68 1.31 -11.00
CA ILE A 59 -8.31 1.04 -10.53
C ILE A 59 -7.33 1.04 -11.70
N LEU A 60 -7.62 0.31 -12.77
CA LEU A 60 -6.75 0.24 -13.95
C LEU A 60 -6.59 1.62 -14.61
N PHE A 61 -7.68 2.38 -14.73
CA PHE A 61 -7.63 3.75 -15.27
C PHE A 61 -6.73 4.65 -14.43
N ARG A 62 -6.85 4.63 -13.11
CA ARG A 62 -6.03 5.44 -12.20
C ARG A 62 -4.55 5.04 -12.29
N LEU A 63 -4.27 3.74 -12.27
CA LEU A 63 -2.89 3.23 -12.39
C LEU A 63 -2.27 3.60 -13.74
N CYS A 64 -2.98 3.43 -14.84
CA CYS A 64 -2.46 3.81 -16.17
C CYS A 64 -2.34 5.33 -16.36
N ASN A 65 -2.92 6.14 -15.48
CA ASN A 65 -2.59 7.56 -15.35
C ASN A 65 -1.46 7.84 -14.33
N PHE A 66 -0.71 6.81 -13.97
CA PHE A 66 0.44 6.86 -13.06
C PHE A 66 0.11 7.37 -11.65
N GLU A 67 -1.13 7.21 -11.18
CA GLU A 67 -1.46 7.46 -9.80
C GLU A 67 -0.79 6.40 -8.91
N PRO A 68 -0.09 6.79 -7.84
CA PRO A 68 0.56 5.83 -6.95
C PRO A 68 -0.43 4.80 -6.40
N ILE A 69 -0.04 3.52 -6.39
CA ILE A 69 -0.90 2.43 -5.91
C ILE A 69 -1.43 2.68 -4.49
N GLN A 70 -0.64 3.30 -3.62
CA GLN A 70 -1.03 3.65 -2.25
C GLN A 70 -2.21 4.64 -2.21
N TYR A 71 -2.27 5.59 -3.15
CA TYR A 71 -3.43 6.49 -3.26
C TYR A 71 -4.63 5.78 -3.87
N VAL A 72 -4.41 4.85 -4.79
CA VAL A 72 -5.48 4.02 -5.37
C VAL A 72 -6.11 3.14 -4.27
N GLN A 73 -5.29 2.51 -3.42
CA GLN A 73 -5.73 1.71 -2.26
C GLN A 73 -6.25 2.58 -1.10
N GLY A 74 -5.82 3.84 -1.00
CA GLY A 74 -6.08 4.72 0.14
C GLY A 74 -5.27 4.37 1.39
N THR A 75 -4.29 3.49 1.28
CA THR A 75 -3.47 3.03 2.40
C THR A 75 -2.01 2.83 2.00
N ALA A 76 -1.12 2.96 2.98
CA ALA A 76 0.30 2.63 2.87
C ALA A 76 0.77 1.85 4.10
N ARG A 77 1.71 0.93 3.90
CA ARG A 77 2.34 0.18 5.00
C ARG A 77 3.56 0.92 5.51
N PHE A 78 3.76 0.85 6.83
CA PHE A 78 4.91 1.42 7.51
C PHE A 78 5.19 0.63 8.79
N LEU A 79 6.37 0.01 8.90
CA LEU A 79 6.79 -0.82 10.03
C LEU A 79 5.69 -1.79 10.52
N GLY A 80 5.14 -2.56 9.58
CA GLY A 80 4.09 -3.56 9.84
C GLY A 80 2.69 -3.00 10.11
N ARG A 81 2.51 -1.68 10.16
CA ARG A 81 1.22 -0.99 10.35
C ARG A 81 0.67 -0.49 9.03
N THR A 82 -0.63 -0.28 8.98
CA THR A 82 -1.32 0.29 7.83
C THR A 82 -1.83 1.68 8.18
N PHE A 83 -1.45 2.68 7.37
CA PHE A 83 -1.84 4.08 7.53
C PHE A 83 -2.74 4.50 6.36
N ARG A 84 -3.70 5.37 6.62
CA ARG A 84 -4.49 5.99 5.56
C ARG A 84 -3.68 7.06 4.85
N VAL A 85 -3.72 7.06 3.53
CA VAL A 85 -3.11 8.06 2.67
C VAL A 85 -4.06 8.49 1.57
N ALA A 86 -3.92 9.73 1.13
CA ALA A 86 -4.69 10.31 0.03
C ALA A 86 -3.82 11.37 -0.67
N PRO A 87 -4.17 11.81 -1.88
CA PRO A 87 -3.48 12.94 -2.51
C PRO A 87 -3.34 14.12 -1.56
N GLY A 88 -2.11 14.65 -1.45
CA GLY A 88 -1.74 15.69 -0.49
C GLY A 88 -1.08 15.18 0.80
N VAL A 89 -1.15 13.89 1.10
CA VAL A 89 -0.42 13.24 2.20
C VAL A 89 0.77 12.50 1.63
N LEU A 90 1.98 12.77 2.13
CA LEU A 90 3.19 12.07 1.68
C LEU A 90 3.06 10.57 2.00
N ILE A 91 3.26 9.73 0.98
CA ILE A 91 3.33 8.28 1.15
C ILE A 91 4.59 7.94 1.97
N PRO A 92 4.47 7.21 3.10
CA PRO A 92 5.62 6.77 3.89
C PRO A 92 6.69 6.09 3.03
N ARG A 93 7.96 6.40 3.30
CA ARG A 93 9.10 5.88 2.54
C ARG A 93 9.89 4.86 3.36
N PRO A 94 10.51 3.85 2.70
CA PRO A 94 11.32 2.84 3.38
C PRO A 94 12.47 3.45 4.20
N GLU A 95 13.11 4.51 3.70
CA GLU A 95 14.19 5.21 4.41
C GLU A 95 13.72 5.83 5.74
N THR A 96 12.43 6.17 5.82
CA THR A 96 11.82 6.67 7.06
C THR A 96 11.58 5.53 8.06
N GLU A 97 11.33 4.30 7.59
CA GLU A 97 11.28 3.12 8.45
C GLU A 97 12.62 2.89 9.15
N GLU A 98 13.73 2.94 8.41
CA GLU A 98 15.09 2.81 8.96
C GLU A 98 15.39 3.90 10.03
N LEU A 99 14.94 5.14 9.78
CA LEU A 99 15.06 6.21 10.77
C LEU A 99 14.32 5.88 12.07
N VAL A 100 13.07 5.41 11.96
CA VAL A 100 12.25 5.09 13.15
C VAL A 100 12.82 3.88 13.89
N GLU A 101 13.28 2.84 13.19
CA GLU A 101 13.95 1.69 13.79
C GLU A 101 15.17 2.14 14.61
N ARG A 102 15.98 3.04 14.05
CA ARG A 102 17.12 3.59 14.75
C ARG A 102 16.74 4.45 15.97
N MET A 103 15.67 5.23 15.85
CA MET A 103 15.14 5.98 17.00
C MET A 103 14.71 5.05 18.13
N LEU A 104 14.08 3.91 17.81
CA LEU A 104 13.65 2.92 18.82
C LEU A 104 14.83 2.28 19.57
N GLU A 105 16.02 2.21 18.94
CA GLU A 105 17.24 1.69 19.57
C GLU A 105 17.94 2.74 20.46
N GLU A 106 17.88 4.03 20.09
CA GLU A 106 18.69 5.09 20.69
C GLU A 106 17.91 5.97 21.69
N VAL A 107 16.58 6.08 21.55
CA VAL A 107 15.75 6.96 22.36
C VAL A 107 15.39 6.30 23.70
N ALA A 108 15.53 7.03 24.79
CA ALA A 108 15.14 6.52 26.12
C ALA A 108 13.62 6.28 26.19
N PRO A 109 13.16 5.20 26.86
CA PRO A 109 11.74 4.80 26.88
C PRO A 109 10.76 5.91 27.32
N ALA A 110 11.12 6.72 28.30
CA ALA A 110 10.29 7.79 28.85
C ALA A 110 10.61 9.18 28.25
N SER A 111 10.98 9.22 26.97
CA SER A 111 11.33 10.48 26.30
C SER A 111 10.11 11.29 25.89
N ARG A 112 10.32 12.60 25.68
CA ARG A 112 9.36 13.47 25.00
C ARG A 112 9.79 13.67 23.57
N ILE A 113 8.90 13.34 22.63
CA ILE A 113 9.18 13.32 21.20
C ILE A 113 8.18 14.26 20.51
N LEU A 114 8.68 15.11 19.63
CA LEU A 114 7.85 16.00 18.81
C LEU A 114 8.06 15.68 17.33
N ASP A 115 6.98 15.27 16.66
CA ASP A 115 6.95 15.06 15.20
C ASP A 115 6.31 16.26 14.51
N ILE A 116 7.14 17.05 13.81
CA ILE A 116 6.69 18.24 13.08
C ILE A 116 6.50 17.88 11.61
N GLY A 117 5.30 18.17 11.07
CA GLY A 117 4.96 17.80 9.69
C GLY A 117 4.63 16.31 9.57
N THR A 118 3.89 15.79 10.50
CA THR A 118 3.62 14.36 10.73
C THR A 118 3.05 13.60 9.51
N GLY A 119 2.45 14.28 8.54
CA GLY A 119 1.89 13.67 7.33
C GLY A 119 0.79 12.64 7.65
N SER A 120 1.02 11.38 7.32
CA SER A 120 0.11 10.28 7.63
C SER A 120 0.09 9.90 9.12
N GLY A 121 0.98 10.48 9.93
CA GLY A 121 1.19 10.11 11.32
C GLY A 121 2.06 8.85 11.51
N CYS A 122 2.69 8.35 10.46
CA CYS A 122 3.40 7.06 10.50
C CYS A 122 4.54 7.04 11.52
N ILE A 123 5.30 8.14 11.67
CA ILE A 123 6.37 8.25 12.68
C ILE A 123 5.76 8.33 14.08
N ALA A 124 4.94 9.35 14.33
CA ALA A 124 4.37 9.61 15.66
C ALA A 124 3.58 8.42 16.21
N VAL A 125 2.69 7.84 15.40
CA VAL A 125 1.88 6.68 15.82
C VAL A 125 2.76 5.45 16.08
N THR A 126 3.76 5.20 15.25
CA THR A 126 4.65 4.05 15.45
C THR A 126 5.46 4.21 16.73
N LEU A 127 6.09 5.38 16.93
CA LEU A 127 6.85 5.65 18.16
C LEU A 127 5.97 5.56 19.42
N SER A 128 4.77 6.13 19.39
CA SER A 128 3.82 6.03 20.51
C SER A 128 3.39 4.60 20.84
N LYS A 129 3.36 3.71 19.85
CA LYS A 129 3.02 2.30 20.06
C LYS A 129 4.19 1.46 20.55
N GLU A 130 5.40 1.75 20.08
CA GLU A 130 6.61 1.02 20.45
C GLU A 130 7.23 1.53 21.76
N LEU A 131 7.02 2.79 22.12
CA LEU A 131 7.51 3.42 23.35
C LEU A 131 6.33 3.88 24.23
N PRO A 132 5.66 2.97 24.94
CA PRO A 132 4.44 3.29 25.69
C PRO A 132 4.63 4.27 26.85
N GLU A 133 5.86 4.45 27.32
CA GLU A 133 6.22 5.42 28.36
C GLU A 133 6.60 6.79 27.81
N ALA A 134 6.77 6.92 26.48
CA ALA A 134 7.12 8.18 25.84
C ALA A 134 5.89 9.08 25.65
N GLU A 135 6.10 10.37 25.73
CA GLU A 135 5.15 11.40 25.33
C GLU A 135 5.48 11.82 23.88
N VAL A 136 4.63 11.43 22.93
CA VAL A 136 4.81 11.71 21.51
C VAL A 136 3.81 12.75 21.02
#